data_b67b748bbaa7d268b2125698b1ea0405
#
_entry.id   b67b748bbaa7d268b2125698b1ea0405
#
_cell.length_a   1.000
_cell.length_b   1.000
_cell.length_c   1.000
_cell.angle_alpha   90.00
_cell.angle_beta   90.00
_cell.angle_gamma   90.00
#
_symmetry.space_group_name_H-M   'P 1'
#
loop_
_entity.id
_entity.type
_entity.pdbx_description
1 polymer ?
#
loop_
_entity_poly.entity_id
_entity_poly.type
_entity_poly.pdbx_seq_one_letter_code
_entity_poly.pdbx_strand_id
1 'polypeptide(L)'
;MAGEAKKPGERRLQILQTLAAMLQDPQPEKITTAALAARVGVSEAALYRHFSSKAQMYEGLIEFIEQTLFGLIARITSDTPSPIAQVEAIISMLLNFSAKNPGMTRVLIGEALVHENERLQKRINQLHDRIEAQLRQCLRLGGGKQSELSAPLANLLQCMVVGRWHQFTKSGFSRPPGGDIDLLLTRLLDVQPA
;
A
#
# COMPACT_ATOMS: atom_id res chain seq x y z
N MET A 1 -23.32 -11.40 27.38
CA MET A 1 -22.29 -10.45 27.79
C MET A 1 -22.31 -9.28 26.82
N ALA A 2 -22.77 -8.09 27.25
CA ALA A 2 -22.84 -6.89 26.43
C ALA A 2 -21.38 -6.42 26.17
N GLY A 3 -20.98 -6.41 24.91
CA GLY A 3 -19.65 -5.92 24.51
C GLY A 3 -19.53 -4.43 24.83
N GLU A 4 -18.45 -4.06 25.49
CA GLU A 4 -18.09 -2.68 25.80
C GLU A 4 -18.22 -1.79 24.57
N ALA A 5 -18.96 -0.69 24.69
CA ALA A 5 -19.19 0.25 23.58
C ALA A 5 -17.87 0.95 23.24
N LYS A 6 -17.18 0.49 22.20
CA LYS A 6 -15.94 1.11 21.70
C LYS A 6 -16.19 2.56 21.28
N LYS A 7 -15.22 3.44 21.54
CA LYS A 7 -15.25 4.83 21.09
C LYS A 7 -15.42 4.93 19.57
N PRO A 8 -16.08 5.95 19.02
CA PRO A 8 -16.37 6.04 17.57
C PRO A 8 -15.14 5.88 16.66
N GLY A 9 -13.98 6.41 17.03
CA GLY A 9 -12.73 6.27 16.27
C GLY A 9 -12.19 4.83 16.29
N GLU A 10 -12.28 4.13 17.42
CA GLU A 10 -11.84 2.73 17.55
C GLU A 10 -12.71 1.79 16.72
N ARG A 11 -14.02 2.06 16.64
CA ARG A 11 -14.94 1.27 15.83
C ARG A 11 -14.69 1.47 14.34
N ARG A 12 -14.44 2.70 13.91
CA ARG A 12 -14.08 3.01 12.53
C ARG A 12 -12.81 2.25 12.11
N LEU A 13 -11.77 2.27 12.94
CA LEU A 13 -10.53 1.52 12.70
C LEU A 13 -10.79 0.01 12.66
N GLN A 14 -11.59 -0.54 13.57
CA GLN A 14 -11.94 -1.95 13.56
C GLN A 14 -12.63 -2.39 12.27
N ILE A 15 -13.54 -1.56 11.74
CA ILE A 15 -14.21 -1.85 10.45
C ILE A 15 -13.18 -1.93 9.33
N LEU A 16 -12.23 -0.97 9.25
CA LEU A 16 -11.20 -0.96 8.22
C LEU A 16 -10.24 -2.15 8.35
N GLN A 17 -9.84 -2.51 9.57
CA GLN A 17 -9.00 -3.68 9.83
C GLN A 17 -9.70 -4.98 9.44
N THR A 18 -11.01 -5.08 9.73
CA THR A 18 -11.81 -6.25 9.35
C THR A 18 -11.95 -6.34 7.83
N LEU A 19 -12.20 -5.22 7.15
CA LEU A 19 -12.23 -5.17 5.68
C LEU A 19 -10.89 -5.64 5.09
N ALA A 20 -9.77 -5.12 5.57
CA ALA A 20 -8.44 -5.55 5.14
C ALA A 20 -8.20 -7.04 5.40
N ALA A 21 -8.63 -7.57 6.55
CA ALA A 21 -8.52 -9.00 6.88
C ALA A 21 -9.38 -9.88 5.94
N MET A 22 -10.57 -9.44 5.56
CA MET A 22 -11.40 -10.18 4.59
C MET A 22 -10.78 -10.22 3.20
N LEU A 23 -10.02 -9.19 2.83
CA LEU A 23 -9.27 -9.14 1.56
C LEU A 23 -8.03 -10.05 1.55
N GLN A 24 -7.63 -10.62 2.68
CA GLN A 24 -6.51 -11.58 2.75
C GLN A 24 -6.88 -12.98 2.26
N ASP A 25 -8.16 -13.29 2.10
CA ASP A 25 -8.57 -14.59 1.59
C ASP A 25 -7.95 -14.81 0.20
N PRO A 26 -7.24 -15.93 -0.06
CA PRO A 26 -6.69 -16.25 -1.37
C PRO A 26 -7.73 -16.32 -2.48
N GLN A 27 -8.97 -16.66 -2.14
CA GLN A 27 -10.13 -16.68 -3.04
C GLN A 27 -11.26 -15.79 -2.48
N PRO A 28 -11.09 -14.45 -2.52
CA PRO A 28 -12.05 -13.58 -1.89
C PRO A 28 -13.39 -13.65 -2.64
N GLU A 29 -14.43 -14.08 -1.94
CA GLU A 29 -15.79 -13.77 -2.38
C GLU A 29 -15.99 -12.26 -2.40
N LYS A 30 -16.94 -11.80 -3.22
CA LYS A 30 -17.32 -10.37 -3.24
C LYS A 30 -17.72 -9.93 -1.83
N ILE A 31 -16.91 -9.06 -1.24
CA ILE A 31 -17.19 -8.51 0.10
C ILE A 31 -18.48 -7.70 0.04
N THR A 32 -19.50 -8.17 0.76
CA THR A 32 -20.76 -7.44 0.96
C THR A 32 -20.74 -6.70 2.29
N THR A 33 -21.57 -5.66 2.42
CA THR A 33 -21.74 -4.94 3.69
C THR A 33 -22.31 -5.83 4.78
N ALA A 34 -23.21 -6.76 4.42
CA ALA A 34 -23.74 -7.76 5.35
C ALA A 34 -22.66 -8.69 5.90
N ALA A 35 -21.77 -9.23 5.02
CA ALA A 35 -20.66 -10.08 5.43
C ALA A 35 -19.65 -9.32 6.31
N LEU A 36 -19.35 -8.06 5.97
CA LEU A 36 -18.47 -7.22 6.76
C LEU A 36 -19.10 -6.91 8.15
N ALA A 37 -20.37 -6.54 8.20
CA ALA A 37 -21.09 -6.27 9.45
C ALA A 37 -21.09 -7.50 10.37
N ALA A 38 -21.40 -8.68 9.81
CA ALA A 38 -21.36 -9.96 10.54
C ALA A 38 -19.94 -10.23 11.09
N ARG A 39 -18.90 -10.00 10.29
CA ARG A 39 -17.50 -10.23 10.72
C ARG A 39 -17.04 -9.24 11.79
N VAL A 40 -17.51 -7.98 11.76
CA VAL A 40 -17.25 -6.97 12.80
C VAL A 40 -18.08 -7.24 14.07
N GLY A 41 -19.17 -8.02 13.97
CA GLY A 41 -20.09 -8.28 15.08
C GLY A 41 -21.07 -7.14 15.33
N VAL A 42 -21.58 -6.50 14.26
CA VAL A 42 -22.56 -5.40 14.33
C VAL A 42 -23.66 -5.58 13.30
N SER A 43 -24.75 -4.81 13.42
CA SER A 43 -25.73 -4.71 12.34
C SER A 43 -25.23 -3.85 11.18
N GLU A 44 -25.72 -4.06 9.95
CA GLU A 44 -25.40 -3.19 8.82
C GLU A 44 -25.77 -1.72 9.10
N ALA A 45 -26.89 -1.47 9.78
CA ALA A 45 -27.27 -0.12 10.20
C ALA A 45 -26.23 0.53 11.13
N ALA A 46 -25.58 -0.25 12.01
CA ALA A 46 -24.50 0.24 12.86
C ALA A 46 -23.23 0.52 12.06
N LEU A 47 -22.94 -0.28 11.03
CA LEU A 47 -21.82 -0.06 10.13
C LEU A 47 -22.01 1.24 9.32
N TYR A 48 -23.21 1.48 8.81
CA TYR A 48 -23.56 2.70 8.05
C TYR A 48 -23.54 3.99 8.90
N ARG A 49 -23.59 3.91 10.24
CA ARG A 49 -23.31 5.08 11.10
C ARG A 49 -21.87 5.57 11.04
N HIS A 50 -20.93 4.70 10.68
CA HIS A 50 -19.51 5.04 10.58
C HIS A 50 -19.06 5.35 9.15
N PHE A 51 -19.73 4.77 8.15
CA PHE A 51 -19.42 4.95 6.74
C PHE A 51 -20.72 4.94 5.94
N SER A 52 -21.07 6.02 5.26
CA SER A 52 -22.35 6.16 4.55
C SER A 52 -22.50 5.23 3.34
N SER A 53 -21.41 4.58 2.90
CA SER A 53 -21.41 3.62 1.79
C SER A 53 -20.24 2.67 1.86
N LYS A 54 -20.31 1.55 1.13
CA LYS A 54 -19.18 0.63 0.94
C LYS A 54 -17.96 1.35 0.32
N ALA A 55 -18.21 2.24 -0.65
CA ALA A 55 -17.17 3.03 -1.27
C ALA A 55 -16.41 3.89 -0.23
N GLN A 56 -17.11 4.49 0.75
CA GLN A 56 -16.46 5.23 1.84
C GLN A 56 -15.63 4.35 2.77
N MET A 57 -15.96 3.07 2.92
CA MET A 57 -15.12 2.13 3.67
C MET A 57 -13.79 1.90 2.95
N TYR A 58 -13.84 1.68 1.64
CA TYR A 58 -12.62 1.58 0.83
C TYR A 58 -11.83 2.90 0.80
N GLU A 59 -12.49 4.04 0.71
CA GLU A 59 -11.83 5.36 0.83
C GLU A 59 -11.08 5.49 2.16
N GLY A 60 -11.72 5.12 3.26
CA GLY A 60 -11.09 5.11 4.57
C GLY A 60 -9.90 4.16 4.66
N LEU A 61 -9.98 2.98 4.00
CA LEU A 61 -8.87 2.04 3.95
C LEU A 61 -7.71 2.58 3.10
N ILE A 62 -8.00 3.20 1.95
CA ILE A 62 -6.98 3.84 1.11
C ILE A 62 -6.32 4.99 1.87
N GLU A 63 -7.11 5.82 2.57
CA GLU A 63 -6.59 6.91 3.40
C GLU A 63 -5.64 6.40 4.50
N PHE A 64 -6.01 5.31 5.16
CA PHE A 64 -5.15 4.66 6.16
C PHE A 64 -3.83 4.16 5.54
N ILE A 65 -3.89 3.51 4.37
CA ILE A 65 -2.71 3.07 3.62
C ILE A 65 -1.82 4.26 3.25
N GLU A 66 -2.41 5.33 2.68
CA GLU A 66 -1.68 6.55 2.32
C GLU A 66 -0.96 7.17 3.51
N GLN A 67 -1.67 7.39 4.61
CA GLN A 67 -1.10 7.98 5.83
C GLN A 67 0.05 7.12 6.38
N THR A 68 -0.11 5.80 6.35
CA THR A 68 0.92 4.87 6.82
C THR A 68 2.15 4.92 5.93
N LEU A 69 1.99 4.77 4.62
CA LEU A 69 3.12 4.74 3.68
C LEU A 69 3.87 6.07 3.64
N PHE A 70 3.15 7.19 3.52
CA PHE A 70 3.82 8.51 3.47
C PHE A 70 4.38 8.94 4.82
N GLY A 71 3.80 8.50 5.93
CA GLY A 71 4.41 8.67 7.25
C GLY A 71 5.74 7.92 7.39
N LEU A 72 5.82 6.68 6.88
CA LEU A 72 7.06 5.91 6.84
C LEU A 72 8.09 6.52 5.87
N ILE A 73 7.67 6.95 4.68
CA ILE A 73 8.55 7.63 3.71
C ILE A 73 9.13 8.91 4.33
N ALA A 74 8.32 9.74 4.98
CA ALA A 74 8.77 10.97 5.63
C ALA A 74 9.84 10.68 6.71
N ARG A 75 9.65 9.62 7.50
CA ARG A 75 10.66 9.19 8.49
C ARG A 75 11.94 8.73 7.82
N ILE A 76 11.86 7.90 6.78
CA ILE A 76 13.04 7.43 6.04
C ILE A 76 13.84 8.63 5.50
N THR A 77 13.15 9.59 4.88
CA THR A 77 13.81 10.77 4.29
C THR A 77 14.39 11.73 5.34
N SER A 78 13.81 11.76 6.54
CA SER A 78 14.36 12.51 7.68
C SER A 78 15.57 11.85 8.32
N ASP A 79 15.49 10.53 8.53
CA ASP A 79 16.44 9.79 9.37
C ASP A 79 17.65 9.24 8.58
N THR A 80 17.56 9.16 7.25
CA THR A 80 18.59 8.61 6.38
C THR A 80 19.28 9.72 5.60
N PRO A 81 20.58 10.02 5.87
CA PRO A 81 21.28 11.14 5.22
C PRO A 81 21.53 10.94 3.73
N SER A 82 21.82 9.70 3.29
CA SER A 82 22.10 9.39 1.88
C SER A 82 20.82 9.31 1.05
N PRO A 83 20.66 10.13 0.00
CA PRO A 83 19.48 10.06 -0.87
C PRO A 83 19.31 8.70 -1.57
N ILE A 84 20.41 8.04 -1.94
CA ILE A 84 20.37 6.70 -2.54
C ILE A 84 19.94 5.66 -1.52
N ALA A 85 20.48 5.71 -0.29
CA ALA A 85 20.00 4.84 0.78
C ALA A 85 18.54 5.09 1.16
N GLN A 86 18.01 6.32 0.98
CA GLN A 86 16.57 6.60 1.10
C GLN A 86 15.75 5.84 0.06
N VAL A 87 16.21 5.77 -1.22
CA VAL A 87 15.54 4.99 -2.27
C VAL A 87 15.49 3.51 -1.89
N GLU A 88 16.61 2.92 -1.48
CA GLU A 88 16.67 1.51 -1.04
C GLU A 88 15.72 1.24 0.13
N ALA A 89 15.74 2.10 1.14
CA ALA A 89 14.87 1.97 2.32
C ALA A 89 13.38 2.13 1.97
N ILE A 90 13.02 3.05 1.06
CA ILE A 90 11.64 3.24 0.60
C ILE A 90 11.15 1.98 -0.14
N ILE A 91 11.93 1.44 -1.08
CA ILE A 91 11.56 0.23 -1.82
C ILE A 91 11.39 -0.96 -0.87
N SER A 92 12.37 -1.19 0.00
CA SER A 92 12.32 -2.28 0.99
C SER A 92 11.13 -2.12 1.93
N MET A 93 10.82 -0.90 2.38
CA MET A 93 9.65 -0.59 3.19
C MET A 93 8.34 -0.90 2.46
N LEU A 94 8.18 -0.50 1.19
CA LEU A 94 6.98 -0.76 0.39
C LEU A 94 6.73 -2.27 0.21
N LEU A 95 7.78 -3.05 -0.06
CA LEU A 95 7.68 -4.50 -0.22
C LEU A 95 7.40 -5.20 1.12
N ASN A 96 8.03 -4.75 2.21
CA ASN A 96 7.77 -5.27 3.55
C ASN A 96 6.35 -4.91 4.04
N PHE A 97 5.85 -3.71 3.74
CA PHE A 97 4.47 -3.34 4.03
C PHE A 97 3.48 -4.28 3.35
N SER A 98 3.68 -4.56 2.07
CA SER A 98 2.81 -5.46 1.32
C SER A 98 2.85 -6.89 1.85
N ALA A 99 4.03 -7.42 2.20
CA ALA A 99 4.18 -8.74 2.79
C ALA A 99 3.42 -8.89 4.12
N LYS A 100 3.42 -7.83 4.94
CA LYS A 100 2.71 -7.80 6.23
C LYS A 100 1.22 -7.50 6.12
N ASN A 101 0.76 -6.98 4.97
CA ASN A 101 -0.61 -6.51 4.77
C ASN A 101 -1.19 -7.03 3.44
N PRO A 102 -1.37 -8.37 3.28
CA PRO A 102 -1.82 -8.97 2.01
C PRO A 102 -3.12 -8.37 1.47
N GLY A 103 -4.12 -8.16 2.34
CA GLY A 103 -5.40 -7.57 1.93
C GLY A 103 -5.28 -6.12 1.46
N MET A 104 -4.43 -5.33 2.10
CA MET A 104 -4.15 -3.96 1.65
C MET A 104 -3.38 -3.94 0.33
N THR A 105 -2.56 -4.97 0.06
CA THR A 105 -1.85 -5.12 -1.21
C THR A 105 -2.81 -5.29 -2.38
N ARG A 106 -3.92 -6.02 -2.21
CA ARG A 106 -4.98 -6.10 -3.23
C ARG A 106 -5.63 -4.75 -3.53
N VAL A 107 -5.74 -3.88 -2.53
CA VAL A 107 -6.21 -2.50 -2.74
C VAL A 107 -5.17 -1.71 -3.51
N LEU A 108 -3.89 -1.81 -3.13
CA LEU A 108 -2.77 -1.10 -3.78
C LEU A 108 -2.61 -1.44 -5.26
N ILE A 109 -2.90 -2.68 -5.68
CA ILE A 109 -2.85 -3.08 -7.10
C ILE A 109 -4.20 -2.89 -7.82
N GLY A 110 -5.23 -2.37 -7.16
CA GLY A 110 -6.56 -2.15 -7.72
C GLY A 110 -7.43 -3.40 -7.84
N GLU A 111 -6.93 -4.61 -7.56
CA GLU A 111 -7.68 -5.86 -7.68
C GLU A 111 -8.96 -5.85 -6.83
N ALA A 112 -8.89 -5.36 -5.59
CA ALA A 112 -10.03 -5.23 -4.71
C ALA A 112 -11.05 -4.17 -5.16
N LEU A 113 -10.72 -3.35 -6.16
CA LEU A 113 -11.50 -2.19 -6.59
C LEU A 113 -12.20 -2.39 -7.94
N VAL A 114 -12.00 -3.52 -8.63
CA VAL A 114 -12.48 -3.79 -10.01
C VAL A 114 -14.00 -3.60 -10.16
N HIS A 115 -14.78 -3.88 -9.11
CA HIS A 115 -16.25 -3.73 -9.14
C HIS A 115 -16.73 -2.61 -8.21
N GLU A 116 -15.84 -1.73 -7.78
CA GLU A 116 -16.13 -0.63 -6.89
C GLU A 116 -16.20 0.71 -7.67
N ASN A 117 -16.37 1.82 -6.96
CA ASN A 117 -16.46 3.14 -7.58
C ASN A 117 -15.13 3.53 -8.26
N GLU A 118 -15.18 3.95 -9.52
CA GLU A 118 -14.03 4.33 -10.35
C GLU A 118 -13.08 5.37 -9.69
N ARG A 119 -13.63 6.25 -8.84
CA ARG A 119 -12.83 7.25 -8.11
C ARG A 119 -11.80 6.62 -7.17
N LEU A 120 -12.07 5.39 -6.66
CA LEU A 120 -11.14 4.67 -5.80
C LEU A 120 -9.89 4.26 -6.58
N GLN A 121 -10.07 3.77 -7.82
CA GLN A 121 -8.94 3.44 -8.69
C GLN A 121 -8.12 4.69 -9.03
N LYS A 122 -8.78 5.81 -9.32
CA LYS A 122 -8.08 7.10 -9.56
C LYS A 122 -7.23 7.50 -8.35
N ARG A 123 -7.74 7.29 -7.14
CA ARG A 123 -7.00 7.60 -5.91
C ARG A 123 -5.77 6.70 -5.73
N ILE A 124 -5.88 5.40 -6.04
CA ILE A 124 -4.71 4.49 -6.02
C ILE A 124 -3.68 4.90 -7.06
N ASN A 125 -4.10 5.30 -8.28
CA ASN A 125 -3.17 5.80 -9.29
C ASN A 125 -2.41 7.03 -8.78
N GLN A 126 -3.10 8.00 -8.15
CA GLN A 126 -2.47 9.17 -7.54
C GLN A 126 -1.50 8.80 -6.40
N LEU A 127 -1.80 7.76 -5.62
CA LEU A 127 -0.88 7.25 -4.60
C LEU A 127 0.41 6.73 -5.26
N HIS A 128 0.30 5.97 -6.34
CA HIS A 128 1.46 5.49 -7.11
C HIS A 128 2.29 6.64 -7.70
N ASP A 129 1.64 7.64 -8.31
CA ASP A 129 2.31 8.83 -8.84
C ASP A 129 3.10 9.58 -7.75
N ARG A 130 2.54 9.68 -6.56
CA ARG A 130 3.21 10.31 -5.41
C ARG A 130 4.40 9.50 -4.91
N ILE A 131 4.33 8.17 -4.89
CA ILE A 131 5.48 7.31 -4.55
C ILE A 131 6.59 7.49 -5.58
N GLU A 132 6.26 7.44 -6.89
CA GLU A 132 7.23 7.67 -7.97
C GLU A 132 7.89 9.04 -7.85
N ALA A 133 7.12 10.08 -7.54
CA ALA A 133 7.65 11.42 -7.33
C ALA A 133 8.64 11.51 -6.16
N GLN A 134 8.40 10.77 -5.06
CA GLN A 134 9.34 10.69 -3.93
C GLN A 134 10.64 9.97 -4.32
N LEU A 135 10.54 8.84 -5.01
CA LEU A 135 11.71 8.12 -5.52
C LEU A 135 12.54 8.99 -6.45
N ARG A 136 11.89 9.68 -7.40
CA ARG A 136 12.54 10.61 -8.32
C ARG A 136 13.23 11.76 -7.60
N GLN A 137 12.62 12.30 -6.54
CA GLN A 137 13.24 13.36 -5.73
C GLN A 137 14.53 12.87 -5.04
N CYS A 138 14.49 11.69 -4.42
CA CYS A 138 15.68 11.11 -3.77
C CYS A 138 16.79 10.83 -4.80
N LEU A 139 16.46 10.23 -5.95
CA LEU A 139 17.42 9.96 -7.03
C LEU A 139 18.08 11.26 -7.54
N ARG A 140 17.29 12.32 -7.72
CA ARG A 140 17.79 13.62 -8.16
C ARG A 140 18.78 14.23 -7.16
N LEU A 141 18.50 14.08 -5.86
CA LEU A 141 19.36 14.57 -4.79
C LEU A 141 20.64 13.71 -4.62
N GLY A 142 20.63 12.46 -5.11
CA GLY A 142 21.80 11.58 -5.10
C GLY A 142 22.93 12.03 -6.03
N GLY A 143 22.64 12.92 -6.98
CA GLY A 143 23.64 13.48 -7.92
C GLY A 143 24.09 12.50 -9.01
N GLY A 144 25.06 12.94 -9.82
CA GLY A 144 25.68 12.13 -10.88
C GLY A 144 24.66 11.52 -11.86
N LYS A 145 24.96 10.31 -12.35
CA LYS A 145 24.11 9.58 -13.32
C LYS A 145 22.72 9.28 -12.78
N GLN A 146 22.56 9.06 -11.47
CA GLN A 146 21.23 8.84 -10.87
C GLN A 146 20.35 10.09 -11.01
N SER A 147 20.92 11.27 -10.91
CA SER A 147 20.19 12.52 -11.10
C SER A 147 19.73 12.68 -12.55
N GLU A 148 20.58 12.38 -13.55
CA GLU A 148 20.24 12.44 -14.96
C GLU A 148 19.13 11.43 -15.35
N LEU A 149 19.19 10.23 -14.77
CA LEU A 149 18.23 9.15 -15.01
C LEU A 149 17.10 9.11 -13.98
N SER A 150 16.94 10.14 -13.14
CA SER A 150 16.00 10.10 -12.00
C SER A 150 14.57 9.78 -12.39
N ALA A 151 14.06 10.30 -13.52
CA ALA A 151 12.70 10.04 -13.96
C ALA A 151 12.52 8.60 -14.48
N PRO A 152 13.30 8.10 -15.46
CA PRO A 152 13.12 6.72 -15.94
C PRO A 152 13.45 5.68 -14.86
N LEU A 153 14.42 5.95 -13.98
CA LEU A 153 14.77 5.03 -12.90
C LEU A 153 13.69 4.98 -11.81
N ALA A 154 13.10 6.12 -11.43
CA ALA A 154 11.97 6.13 -10.50
C ALA A 154 10.78 5.34 -11.04
N ASN A 155 10.46 5.52 -12.31
CA ASN A 155 9.39 4.76 -12.98
C ASN A 155 9.71 3.25 -13.00
N LEU A 156 10.93 2.86 -13.37
CA LEU A 156 11.36 1.46 -13.35
C LEU A 156 11.21 0.82 -11.96
N LEU A 157 11.67 1.52 -10.92
CA LEU A 157 11.56 1.06 -9.53
C LEU A 157 10.10 0.94 -9.08
N GLN A 158 9.26 1.91 -9.44
CA GLN A 158 7.82 1.86 -9.16
C GLN A 158 7.15 0.69 -9.89
N CYS A 159 7.44 0.47 -11.17
CA CYS A 159 6.92 -0.67 -11.92
C CYS A 159 7.37 -2.00 -11.30
N MET A 160 8.61 -2.10 -10.84
CA MET A 160 9.12 -3.28 -10.15
C MET A 160 8.35 -3.55 -8.86
N VAL A 161 8.09 -2.54 -8.04
CA VAL A 161 7.32 -2.67 -6.79
C VAL A 161 5.92 -3.16 -7.09
N VAL A 162 5.20 -2.52 -8.02
CA VAL A 162 3.83 -2.90 -8.41
C VAL A 162 3.81 -4.32 -8.99
N GLY A 163 4.77 -4.66 -9.85
CA GLY A 163 4.90 -6.01 -10.41
C GLY A 163 5.11 -7.08 -9.32
N ARG A 164 5.91 -6.80 -8.29
CA ARG A 164 6.10 -7.70 -7.14
C ARG A 164 4.84 -7.84 -6.29
N TRP A 165 4.09 -6.76 -6.08
CA TRP A 165 2.79 -6.80 -5.41
C TRP A 165 1.79 -7.68 -6.17
N HIS A 166 1.72 -7.56 -7.50
CA HIS A 166 0.89 -8.43 -8.34
C HIS A 166 1.32 -9.90 -8.24
N GLN A 167 2.62 -10.19 -8.31
CA GLN A 167 3.11 -11.57 -8.16
C GLN A 167 2.77 -12.16 -6.78
N PHE A 168 2.85 -11.36 -5.72
CA PHE A 168 2.50 -11.75 -4.37
C PHE A 168 1.02 -12.10 -4.26
N THR A 169 0.11 -11.25 -4.72
CA THR A 169 -1.33 -11.52 -4.69
C THR A 169 -1.71 -12.69 -5.59
N LYS A 170 -1.17 -12.76 -6.81
CA LYS A 170 -1.43 -13.84 -7.77
C LYS A 170 -0.99 -15.21 -7.26
N SER A 171 0.03 -15.28 -6.42
CA SER A 171 0.51 -16.51 -5.79
C SER A 171 -0.32 -16.97 -4.58
N GLY A 172 -1.43 -16.29 -4.27
CA GLY A 172 -2.16 -16.53 -3.03
C GLY A 172 -1.31 -16.16 -1.80
N PHE A 173 -0.48 -15.14 -1.94
CA PHE A 173 0.44 -14.63 -0.91
C PHE A 173 1.58 -15.58 -0.50
N SER A 174 1.84 -16.61 -1.30
CA SER A 174 2.91 -17.60 -1.04
C SER A 174 4.29 -17.14 -1.51
N ARG A 175 4.37 -16.17 -2.46
CA ARG A 175 5.62 -15.63 -3.00
C ARG A 175 5.93 -14.26 -2.39
N PRO A 176 6.80 -14.16 -1.34
CA PRO A 176 7.09 -12.89 -0.69
C PRO A 176 7.64 -11.86 -1.68
N PRO A 177 7.18 -10.59 -1.62
CA PRO A 177 7.57 -9.57 -2.59
C PRO A 177 9.01 -9.05 -2.41
N GLY A 178 9.60 -9.22 -1.20
CA GLY A 178 10.93 -8.69 -0.85
C GLY A 178 12.12 -9.58 -1.23
N GLY A 179 11.91 -10.78 -1.85
CA GLY A 179 13.01 -11.68 -2.18
C GLY A 179 14.06 -11.04 -3.08
N ASP A 180 15.35 -11.18 -2.71
CA ASP A 180 16.53 -10.70 -3.44
C ASP A 180 16.57 -9.20 -3.79
N ILE A 181 15.74 -8.39 -3.10
CA ILE A 181 15.59 -6.97 -3.44
C ILE A 181 16.87 -6.18 -3.18
N ASP A 182 17.58 -6.48 -2.11
CA ASP A 182 18.81 -5.74 -1.73
C ASP A 182 19.89 -5.95 -2.79
N LEU A 183 20.05 -7.17 -3.30
CA LEU A 183 20.99 -7.48 -4.38
C LEU A 183 20.62 -6.73 -5.67
N LEU A 184 19.33 -6.68 -6.01
CA LEU A 184 18.85 -5.99 -7.20
C LEU A 184 19.04 -4.48 -7.09
N LEU A 185 18.71 -3.88 -5.94
CA LEU A 185 18.85 -2.44 -5.72
C LEU A 185 20.32 -2.03 -5.73
N THR A 186 21.22 -2.76 -5.08
CA THR A 186 22.67 -2.52 -5.15
C THR A 186 23.15 -2.47 -6.60
N ARG A 187 22.72 -3.44 -7.44
CA ARG A 187 23.11 -3.46 -8.86
C ARG A 187 22.47 -2.38 -9.71
N LEU A 188 21.21 -2.00 -9.43
CA LEU A 188 20.50 -0.95 -10.18
C LEU A 188 20.97 0.47 -9.81
N LEU A 189 21.30 0.68 -8.53
CA LEU A 189 21.69 1.98 -8.02
C LEU A 189 23.20 2.20 -8.00
N ASP A 190 23.98 1.12 -8.04
CA ASP A 190 25.43 1.12 -8.06
C ASP A 190 25.97 1.13 -9.50
N VAL A 191 25.44 2.02 -10.34
CA VAL A 191 25.98 2.24 -11.69
C VAL A 191 27.34 2.93 -11.55
N GLN A 192 28.37 2.15 -11.26
CA GLN A 192 29.75 2.60 -11.43
C GLN A 192 29.93 2.98 -12.91
N PRO A 193 30.50 4.14 -13.21
CA PRO A 193 30.81 4.48 -14.58
C PRO A 193 31.78 3.44 -15.16
N ALA A 194 31.47 2.94 -16.36
CA ALA A 194 32.42 2.21 -17.16
C ALA A 194 33.62 3.13 -17.54
#